data_03b3b658a300428b188bacbe7751a244
#
_entry.id   03b3b658a300428b188bacbe7751a244
#
_cell.length_a   1.000
_cell.length_b   1.000
_cell.length_c   1.000
_cell.angle_alpha   90.00
_cell.angle_beta   90.00
_cell.angle_gamma   90.00
#
_symmetry.space_group_name_H-M   'P 1'
#
loop_
_entity.id
_entity.type
_entity.pdbx_description
1 polymer ?
#
loop_
_entity_poly.entity_id
_entity_poly.type
_entity_poly.pdbx_seq_one_letter_code
_entity_poly.pdbx_strand_id
1 'polypeptide(L)'
;MTRVRFAPSPTGYLHVGGARTAIFNWLLARKEGGVFVLRIEDTDRERSKDEHTQRILDGLGWLGIDWDEGPLFQSEGVDRHRADALRLLEEGKAYRDFSDPAAVRAEAEVRKWHPSRVAREYAFEMSADQVAAKIDAGDSFAIRFLVPD
;
A
#
# COMPACT_ATOMS: atom_id res chain seq x y z
N MET A 1 25.05 -0.38 8.59
CA MET A 1 24.16 -0.42 9.79
C MET A 1 22.85 -1.04 9.39
N THR A 2 22.44 -2.12 10.03
CA THR A 2 21.18 -2.83 9.73
C THR A 2 20.00 -1.93 10.10
N ARG A 3 19.03 -1.78 9.18
CA ARG A 3 17.81 -1.00 9.39
C ARG A 3 16.62 -1.83 8.95
N VAL A 4 15.74 -2.13 9.87
CA VAL A 4 14.56 -2.98 9.65
C VAL A 4 13.29 -2.23 10.03
N ARG A 5 12.14 -2.74 9.60
CA ARG A 5 10.88 -2.06 9.78
C ARG A 5 9.74 -3.05 10.08
N PHE A 6 8.89 -2.67 11.02
CA PHE A 6 7.56 -3.22 11.14
C PHE A 6 6.53 -2.18 10.65
N ALA A 7 5.61 -2.60 9.79
CA ALA A 7 4.68 -1.68 9.12
C ALA A 7 3.25 -2.22 9.15
N PRO A 8 2.57 -2.16 10.31
CA PRO A 8 1.20 -2.61 10.45
C PRO A 8 0.21 -1.61 9.83
N SER A 9 -0.88 -2.14 9.23
CA SER A 9 -2.04 -1.34 8.84
C SER A 9 -3.05 -1.29 10.00
N PRO A 10 -3.54 -0.10 10.40
CA PRO A 10 -4.44 0.06 11.55
C PRO A 10 -5.90 -0.23 11.14
N THR A 11 -6.12 -1.35 10.44
CA THR A 11 -7.44 -1.83 10.01
C THR A 11 -8.04 -2.85 10.98
N GLY A 12 -7.36 -3.12 12.10
CA GLY A 12 -7.75 -4.05 13.15
C GLY A 12 -6.70 -4.15 14.24
N TYR A 13 -6.85 -5.14 15.11
CA TYR A 13 -5.93 -5.36 16.23
C TYR A 13 -4.64 -6.05 15.79
N LEU A 14 -3.57 -5.88 16.60
CA LEU A 14 -2.35 -6.65 16.42
C LEU A 14 -2.63 -8.15 16.64
N HIS A 15 -2.52 -8.93 15.58
CA HIS A 15 -2.68 -10.38 15.66
C HIS A 15 -1.32 -11.08 15.78
N VAL A 16 -1.32 -12.36 16.15
CA VAL A 16 -0.10 -13.14 16.40
C VAL A 16 0.89 -13.13 15.22
N GLY A 17 0.40 -13.11 13.98
CA GLY A 17 1.25 -13.01 12.79
C GLY A 17 1.98 -11.68 12.70
N GLY A 18 1.30 -10.57 12.99
CA GLY A 18 1.89 -9.23 13.08
C GLY A 18 2.91 -9.15 14.22
N ALA A 19 2.55 -9.62 15.41
CA ALA A 19 3.44 -9.68 16.57
C ALA A 19 4.72 -10.48 16.27
N ARG A 20 4.60 -11.64 15.65
CA ARG A 20 5.75 -12.46 15.21
C ARG A 20 6.66 -11.66 14.28
N THR A 21 6.10 -10.98 13.29
CA THR A 21 6.89 -10.17 12.35
C THR A 21 7.63 -9.03 13.07
N ALA A 22 6.96 -8.34 14.00
CA ALA A 22 7.57 -7.31 14.81
C ALA A 22 8.74 -7.86 15.65
N ILE A 23 8.52 -8.98 16.35
CA ILE A 23 9.55 -9.63 17.20
C ILE A 23 10.79 -9.99 16.39
N PHE A 24 10.65 -10.63 15.22
CA PHE A 24 11.81 -11.01 14.41
C PHE A 24 12.61 -9.81 13.92
N ASN A 25 11.94 -8.76 13.47
CA ASN A 25 12.61 -7.53 13.04
C ASN A 25 13.30 -6.83 14.22
N TRP A 26 12.62 -6.74 15.35
CA TRP A 26 13.18 -6.14 16.57
C TRP A 26 14.42 -6.90 17.07
N LEU A 27 14.33 -8.23 17.17
CA LEU A 27 15.47 -9.08 17.57
C LEU A 27 16.66 -8.91 16.62
N LEU A 28 16.42 -8.84 15.30
CA LEU A 28 17.49 -8.63 14.33
C LEU A 28 18.13 -7.25 14.54
N ALA A 29 17.35 -6.18 14.71
CA ALA A 29 17.88 -4.86 14.98
C ALA A 29 18.72 -4.85 16.25
N ARG A 30 18.23 -5.43 17.35
CA ARG A 30 18.94 -5.47 18.64
C ARG A 30 20.23 -6.30 18.54
N LYS A 31 20.19 -7.46 17.87
CA LYS A 31 21.37 -8.32 17.64
C LYS A 31 22.47 -7.61 16.84
N GLU A 32 22.10 -6.86 15.81
CA GLU A 32 23.06 -6.23 14.90
C GLU A 32 23.45 -4.80 15.33
N GLY A 33 22.96 -4.31 16.48
CA GLY A 33 23.12 -2.89 16.87
C GLY A 33 22.53 -1.95 15.83
N GLY A 34 21.45 -2.36 15.19
CA GLY A 34 20.77 -1.67 14.11
C GLY A 34 19.60 -0.79 14.58
N VAL A 35 18.80 -0.34 13.62
CA VAL A 35 17.63 0.53 13.83
C VAL A 35 16.35 -0.24 13.53
N PHE A 36 15.40 -0.20 14.46
CA PHE A 36 14.05 -0.72 14.25
C PHE A 36 13.08 0.44 14.06
N VAL A 37 12.44 0.50 12.89
CA VAL A 37 11.50 1.54 12.48
C VAL A 37 10.07 1.03 12.61
N LEU A 38 9.20 1.81 13.24
CA LEU A 38 7.76 1.59 13.22
C LEU A 38 7.10 2.53 12.21
N ARG A 39 6.36 1.98 11.23
CA ARG A 39 5.55 2.75 10.29
C ARG A 39 4.13 2.25 10.28
N ILE A 40 3.19 3.14 10.51
CA ILE A 40 1.76 2.85 10.41
C ILE A 40 1.32 3.03 8.95
N GLU A 41 0.76 1.98 8.34
CA GLU A 41 0.25 2.01 6.97
C GLU A 41 -1.25 2.35 6.95
N ASP A 42 -1.54 3.63 7.14
CA ASP A 42 -2.86 4.22 7.32
C ASP A 42 -3.46 4.83 6.03
N THR A 43 -3.04 4.35 4.87
CA THR A 43 -3.48 4.86 3.55
C THR A 43 -4.93 4.52 3.22
N ASP A 44 -5.50 3.47 3.79
CA ASP A 44 -6.91 3.13 3.69
C ASP A 44 -7.71 3.89 4.77
N ARG A 45 -8.14 5.10 4.43
CA ARG A 45 -8.82 6.01 5.38
C ARG A 45 -10.14 5.49 5.91
N GLU A 46 -10.85 4.65 5.16
CA GLU A 46 -12.14 4.11 5.58
C GLU A 46 -11.98 3.05 6.67
N ARG A 47 -10.95 2.22 6.56
CA ARG A 47 -10.67 1.12 7.50
C ARG A 47 -9.66 1.48 8.58
N SER A 48 -8.83 2.51 8.37
CA SER A 48 -7.86 2.97 9.37
C SER A 48 -8.54 3.79 10.46
N LYS A 49 -8.32 3.41 11.71
CA LYS A 49 -8.87 4.10 12.88
C LYS A 49 -7.77 4.37 13.89
N ASP A 50 -7.82 5.53 14.53
CA ASP A 50 -6.88 5.93 15.58
C ASP A 50 -6.88 4.94 16.75
N GLU A 51 -8.05 4.39 17.10
CA GLU A 51 -8.16 3.35 18.11
C GLU A 51 -7.35 2.11 17.76
N HIS A 52 -7.37 1.66 16.51
CA HIS A 52 -6.57 0.50 16.07
C HIS A 52 -5.08 0.81 16.11
N THR A 53 -4.69 2.03 15.74
CA THR A 53 -3.29 2.49 15.88
C THR A 53 -2.85 2.39 17.33
N GLN A 54 -3.64 2.95 18.27
CA GLN A 54 -3.30 2.90 19.69
C GLN A 54 -3.20 1.46 20.19
N ARG A 55 -4.14 0.58 19.81
CA ARG A 55 -4.11 -0.84 20.19
C ARG A 55 -2.85 -1.59 19.65
N ILE A 56 -2.36 -1.21 18.47
CA ILE A 56 -1.10 -1.76 17.95
C ILE A 56 0.07 -1.30 18.82
N LEU A 57 0.13 -0.01 19.16
CA LEU A 57 1.19 0.54 20.02
C LEU A 57 1.18 -0.09 21.41
N ASP A 58 0.00 -0.20 22.03
CA ASP A 58 -0.18 -0.85 23.33
C ASP A 58 0.26 -2.32 23.30
N GLY A 59 -0.09 -3.04 22.20
CA GLY A 59 0.29 -4.43 22.01
C GLY A 59 1.80 -4.62 21.85
N LEU A 60 2.48 -3.72 21.13
CA LEU A 60 3.95 -3.73 21.01
C LEU A 60 4.60 -3.43 22.36
N GLY A 61 4.09 -2.43 23.10
CA GLY A 61 4.56 -2.11 24.45
C GLY A 61 4.37 -3.26 25.43
N TRP A 62 3.23 -3.98 25.38
CA TRP A 62 2.99 -5.16 26.20
C TRP A 62 3.99 -6.30 25.91
N LEU A 63 4.40 -6.44 24.64
CA LEU A 63 5.45 -7.40 24.23
C LEU A 63 6.87 -6.94 24.61
N GLY A 64 7.05 -5.73 25.15
CA GLY A 64 8.35 -5.16 25.44
C GLY A 64 9.12 -4.72 24.19
N ILE A 65 8.43 -4.48 23.07
CA ILE A 65 9.01 -4.03 21.81
C ILE A 65 8.96 -2.49 21.79
N ASP A 66 10.13 -1.89 21.83
CA ASP A 66 10.36 -0.47 21.57
C ASP A 66 10.86 -0.26 20.13
N TRP A 67 10.78 0.96 19.64
CA TRP A 67 11.29 1.34 18.32
C TRP A 67 12.22 2.55 18.42
N ASP A 68 13.20 2.58 17.52
CA ASP A 68 14.21 3.65 17.49
C ASP A 68 13.72 4.86 16.68
N GLU A 69 12.86 4.62 15.67
CA GLU A 69 12.28 5.65 14.82
C GLU A 69 10.78 5.40 14.58
N GLY A 70 10.02 6.47 14.65
CA GLY A 70 8.57 6.44 14.44
C GLY A 70 7.76 6.66 15.73
N PRO A 71 6.46 6.38 15.73
CA PRO A 71 5.69 5.87 14.58
C PRO A 71 5.63 6.90 13.43
N LEU A 72 5.96 6.45 12.22
CA LEU A 72 5.81 7.23 10.99
C LEU A 72 4.45 6.87 10.36
N PHE A 73 3.67 7.85 9.93
CA PHE A 73 2.40 7.59 9.26
C PHE A 73 2.57 7.68 7.74
N GLN A 74 2.13 6.65 7.03
CA GLN A 74 2.29 6.60 5.58
C GLN A 74 1.42 7.65 4.88
N SER A 75 0.27 8.00 5.46
CA SER A 75 -0.60 9.06 4.95
C SER A 75 0.04 10.45 4.92
N GLU A 76 1.03 10.73 5.78
CA GLU A 76 1.78 11.99 5.76
C GLU A 76 2.59 12.20 4.48
N GLY A 77 2.91 11.09 3.77
CA GLY A 77 3.66 11.12 2.51
C GLY A 77 2.79 11.19 1.26
N VAL A 78 1.46 11.38 1.37
CA VAL A 78 0.52 11.24 0.24
C VAL A 78 0.85 12.15 -0.94
N ASP A 79 1.25 13.40 -0.69
CA ASP A 79 1.59 14.35 -1.76
C ASP A 79 2.82 13.91 -2.55
N ARG A 80 3.85 13.42 -1.84
CA ARG A 80 5.04 12.83 -2.48
C ARG A 80 4.67 11.57 -3.27
N HIS A 81 3.86 10.67 -2.68
CA HIS A 81 3.42 9.44 -3.38
C HIS A 81 2.64 9.78 -4.65
N ARG A 82 1.79 10.83 -4.61
CA ARG A 82 1.06 11.31 -5.78
C ARG A 82 1.99 11.86 -6.85
N ALA A 83 2.96 12.68 -6.47
CA ALA A 83 3.95 13.23 -7.39
C ALA A 83 4.77 12.11 -8.06
N ASP A 84 5.24 11.12 -7.28
CA ASP A 84 5.97 9.97 -7.81
C ASP A 84 5.12 9.11 -8.75
N ALA A 85 3.83 8.91 -8.43
CA ALA A 85 2.91 8.17 -9.30
C ALA A 85 2.67 8.88 -10.63
N LEU A 86 2.53 10.21 -10.63
CA LEU A 86 2.39 11.02 -11.85
C LEU A 86 3.68 10.96 -12.68
N ARG A 87 4.84 11.07 -12.04
CA ARG A 87 6.14 10.90 -12.73
C ARG A 87 6.26 9.53 -13.39
N LEU A 88 5.83 8.45 -12.74
CA LEU A 88 5.83 7.10 -13.33
C LEU A 88 4.89 6.99 -14.54
N LEU A 89 3.76 7.72 -14.54
CA LEU A 89 2.89 7.82 -15.72
C LEU A 89 3.60 8.51 -16.90
N GLU A 90 4.29 9.62 -16.64
CA GLU A 90 5.05 10.36 -17.66
C GLU A 90 6.21 9.53 -18.22
N GLU A 91 6.86 8.73 -17.37
CA GLU A 91 7.93 7.80 -17.77
C GLU A 91 7.42 6.52 -18.48
N GLY A 92 6.11 6.34 -18.62
CA GLY A 92 5.51 5.12 -19.20
C GLY A 92 5.67 3.87 -18.33
N LYS A 93 5.99 4.04 -17.05
CA LYS A 93 6.14 2.96 -16.05
C LYS A 93 4.86 2.67 -15.26
N ALA A 94 3.84 3.46 -15.48
CA ALA A 94 2.52 3.29 -14.90
C ALA A 94 1.45 3.57 -15.94
N TYR A 95 0.22 3.18 -15.66
CA TYR A 95 -0.93 3.43 -16.52
C TYR A 95 -2.15 3.83 -15.69
N ARG A 96 -3.14 4.49 -16.36
CA ARG A 96 -4.43 4.84 -15.76
C ARG A 96 -5.39 3.68 -15.94
N ASP A 97 -6.04 3.30 -14.86
CA ASP A 97 -7.07 2.28 -14.83
C ASP A 97 -8.41 2.92 -14.44
N PHE A 98 -9.33 2.99 -15.39
CA PHE A 98 -10.70 3.51 -15.22
C PHE A 98 -11.72 2.38 -14.99
N SER A 99 -11.28 1.15 -14.87
CA SER A 99 -12.20 0.01 -14.74
C SER A 99 -12.90 -0.01 -13.37
N ASP A 100 -14.15 -0.50 -13.39
CA ASP A 100 -14.87 -0.78 -12.15
C ASP A 100 -14.25 -2.00 -11.44
N PRO A 101 -13.82 -1.87 -10.17
CA PRO A 101 -13.23 -2.97 -9.42
C PRO A 101 -14.15 -4.20 -9.26
N ALA A 102 -15.48 -4.00 -9.26
CA ALA A 102 -16.42 -5.11 -9.16
C ALA A 102 -16.49 -5.89 -10.48
N ALA A 103 -16.55 -5.20 -11.62
CA ALA A 103 -16.51 -5.81 -12.95
C ALA A 103 -15.20 -6.56 -13.17
N VAL A 104 -14.07 -5.97 -12.81
CA VAL A 104 -12.74 -6.62 -12.90
C VAL A 104 -12.68 -7.90 -12.09
N ARG A 105 -13.21 -7.92 -10.86
CA ARG A 105 -13.24 -9.14 -10.03
C ARG A 105 -14.11 -10.23 -10.64
N ALA A 106 -15.31 -9.87 -11.09
CA ALA A 106 -16.23 -10.82 -11.71
C ALA A 106 -15.61 -11.49 -12.95
N GLU A 107 -15.00 -10.69 -13.82
CA GLU A 107 -14.34 -11.19 -15.03
C GLU A 107 -13.11 -12.06 -14.70
N ALA A 108 -12.34 -11.67 -13.69
CA ALA A 108 -11.18 -12.43 -13.21
C ALA A 108 -11.57 -13.83 -12.71
N GLU A 109 -12.70 -13.94 -12.00
CA GLU A 109 -13.25 -15.22 -11.55
C GLU A 109 -13.63 -16.12 -12.73
N VAL A 110 -14.32 -15.56 -13.73
CA VAL A 110 -14.73 -16.30 -14.94
C VAL A 110 -13.51 -16.82 -15.71
N ARG A 111 -12.51 -15.96 -15.93
CA ARG A 111 -11.28 -16.30 -16.66
C ARG A 111 -10.27 -17.09 -15.84
N LYS A 112 -10.46 -17.23 -14.52
CA LYS A 112 -9.47 -17.76 -13.56
C LYS A 112 -8.12 -17.02 -13.64
N TRP A 113 -8.20 -15.71 -13.79
CA TRP A 113 -7.06 -14.82 -13.86
C TRP A 113 -6.93 -13.99 -12.57
N HIS A 114 -5.72 -13.45 -12.36
CA HIS A 114 -5.56 -12.46 -11.32
C HIS A 114 -6.24 -11.13 -11.74
N PRO A 115 -6.96 -10.43 -10.84
CA PRO A 115 -7.68 -9.19 -11.17
C PRO A 115 -6.81 -8.11 -11.82
N SER A 116 -5.53 -7.99 -11.43
CA SER A 116 -4.62 -7.01 -12.03
C SER A 116 -4.37 -7.25 -13.51
N ARG A 117 -4.44 -8.50 -13.99
CA ARG A 117 -4.29 -8.83 -15.41
C ARG A 117 -5.49 -8.35 -16.22
N VAL A 118 -6.70 -8.53 -15.69
CA VAL A 118 -7.94 -8.05 -16.33
C VAL A 118 -7.95 -6.52 -16.38
N ALA A 119 -7.62 -5.86 -15.27
CA ALA A 119 -7.53 -4.40 -15.22
C ALA A 119 -6.50 -3.82 -16.20
N ARG A 120 -5.34 -4.50 -16.33
CA ARG A 120 -4.32 -4.13 -17.34
C ARG A 120 -4.87 -4.25 -18.76
N GLU A 121 -5.53 -5.37 -19.09
CA GLU A 121 -6.14 -5.58 -20.40
C GLU A 121 -7.14 -4.48 -20.74
N TYR A 122 -8.10 -4.21 -19.85
CA TYR A 122 -9.07 -3.13 -20.04
C TYR A 122 -8.43 -1.74 -20.24
N ALA A 123 -7.37 -1.45 -19.48
CA ALA A 123 -6.67 -0.17 -19.61
C ALA A 123 -5.92 -0.05 -20.97
N PHE A 124 -5.37 -1.15 -21.48
CA PHE A 124 -4.61 -1.16 -22.74
C PHE A 124 -5.49 -1.32 -23.99
N GLU A 125 -6.76 -1.72 -23.85
CA GLU A 125 -7.76 -1.70 -24.91
C GLU A 125 -8.29 -0.29 -25.20
N MET A 126 -8.12 0.65 -24.27
CA MET A 126 -8.53 2.04 -24.46
C MET A 126 -7.57 2.79 -25.36
N SER A 127 -8.12 3.51 -26.36
CA SER A 127 -7.32 4.44 -27.17
C SER A 127 -6.91 5.69 -26.38
N ALA A 128 -5.88 6.38 -26.85
CA ALA A 128 -5.45 7.65 -26.25
C ALA A 128 -6.57 8.69 -26.18
N ASP A 129 -7.42 8.76 -27.21
CA ASP A 129 -8.57 9.67 -27.25
C ASP A 129 -9.64 9.31 -26.21
N GLN A 130 -9.88 8.02 -26.00
CA GLN A 130 -10.80 7.56 -24.95
C GLN A 130 -10.27 7.89 -23.55
N VAL A 131 -8.98 7.72 -23.33
CA VAL A 131 -8.33 8.09 -22.07
C VAL A 131 -8.43 9.60 -21.83
N ALA A 132 -8.14 10.41 -22.86
CA ALA A 132 -8.24 11.87 -22.78
C ALA A 132 -9.68 12.31 -22.46
N ALA A 133 -10.67 11.77 -23.17
CA ALA A 133 -12.09 12.08 -22.93
C ALA A 133 -12.54 11.77 -21.50
N LYS A 134 -12.06 10.66 -20.92
CA LYS A 134 -12.37 10.30 -19.52
C LYS A 134 -11.72 11.25 -18.52
N ILE A 135 -10.48 11.69 -18.80
CA ILE A 135 -9.80 12.68 -17.97
C ILE A 135 -10.56 14.01 -18.00
N ASP A 136 -10.94 14.48 -19.20
CA ASP A 136 -11.69 15.73 -19.41
C ASP A 136 -13.08 15.68 -18.78
N ALA A 137 -13.72 14.51 -18.76
CA ALA A 137 -14.98 14.27 -18.06
C ALA A 137 -14.85 14.25 -16.53
N GLY A 138 -13.62 14.19 -16.00
CA GLY A 138 -13.38 14.10 -14.56
C GLY A 138 -13.60 12.70 -13.98
N ASP A 139 -13.58 11.67 -14.82
CA ASP A 139 -13.72 10.28 -14.36
C ASP A 139 -12.60 9.91 -13.38
N SER A 140 -12.97 9.23 -12.31
CA SER A 140 -11.99 8.72 -11.36
C SER A 140 -11.20 7.57 -11.95
N PHE A 141 -9.91 7.50 -11.64
CA PHE A 141 -9.02 6.41 -12.08
C PHE A 141 -8.01 6.04 -10.99
N ALA A 142 -7.53 4.81 -11.04
CA ALA A 142 -6.36 4.39 -10.30
C ALA A 142 -5.10 4.51 -11.17
N ILE A 143 -3.96 4.85 -10.55
CA ILE A 143 -2.65 4.73 -11.20
C ILE A 143 -2.06 3.38 -10.81
N ARG A 144 -1.76 2.55 -11.80
CA ARG A 144 -1.16 1.24 -11.59
C ARG A 144 0.25 1.19 -12.14
N PHE A 145 1.16 0.64 -11.37
CA PHE A 145 2.52 0.36 -11.82
C PHE A 145 2.50 -0.71 -12.93
N LEU A 146 3.23 -0.45 -14.01
CA LEU A 146 3.40 -1.39 -15.10
C LEU A 146 4.51 -2.38 -14.72
N VAL A 147 4.10 -3.55 -14.23
CA VAL A 147 5.04 -4.63 -13.91
C VAL A 147 5.60 -5.17 -15.22
N PRO A 148 6.93 -5.17 -15.43
CA PRO A 148 7.55 -5.81 -16.59
C PRO A 148 7.24 -7.32 -16.62
N ASP A 149 7.22 -7.90 -17.83
CA ASP A 149 7.03 -9.33 -18.03
C ASP A 149 8.27 -10.12 -17.58
#